data_b8be9f350f620762340c1132df34bc00
#
_entry.id   b8be9f350f620762340c1132df34bc00
#
_cell.length_a   1.000
_cell.length_b   1.000
_cell.length_c   1.000
_cell.angle_alpha   90.00
_cell.angle_beta   90.00
_cell.angle_gamma   90.00
#
_symmetry.space_group_name_H-M   'P 1'
#
loop_
_entity.id
_entity.type
_entity.pdbx_description
1 polymer ?
#
loop_
_entity_poly.entity_id
_entity_poly.type
_entity_poly.pdbx_seq_one_letter_code
_entity_poly.pdbx_strand_id
1 'polypeptide(L)'
;LRFSDLLRDRLRSLHDAFAGAIAENDYRNRYAAVFPIKVNQQRLVVEEVYRGSADLGFGLECGSKPELLAVMAMTEDAPNRLIICNGFKDDSYIEAVILATKLGRSIIPVIENFSELGYILRHAEKYQVRPQIGVRVKLAAEGAGRWRESAGDRSKFGLFTTEILELVDVARAHGLPDGLAHVHRHPG
;
A
#
# COMPACT_ATOMS: atom_id res chain seq x y z
N LEU A 1 -15.12 25.66 -2.15
CA LEU A 1 -14.93 25.75 -3.60
C LEU A 1 -13.95 24.67 -4.02
N ARG A 2 -14.26 23.90 -5.03
CA ARG A 2 -13.38 22.83 -5.54
C ARG A 2 -13.35 22.93 -7.05
N PHE A 3 -12.16 22.72 -7.59
CA PHE A 3 -11.91 22.71 -9.02
C PHE A 3 -11.44 21.29 -9.39
N SER A 4 -12.36 20.47 -9.85
CA SER A 4 -12.06 19.08 -10.25
C SER A 4 -11.05 19.00 -11.39
N ASP A 5 -11.10 19.95 -12.29
CA ASP A 5 -10.16 20.09 -13.40
C ASP A 5 -8.72 20.32 -12.92
N LEU A 6 -8.51 21.17 -11.90
CA LEU A 6 -7.19 21.36 -11.30
C LEU A 6 -6.68 20.10 -10.60
N LEU A 7 -7.57 19.35 -9.94
CA LEU A 7 -7.17 18.10 -9.31
C LEU A 7 -6.74 17.06 -10.34
N ARG A 8 -7.51 16.89 -11.41
CA ARG A 8 -7.18 15.98 -12.52
C ARG A 8 -5.89 16.39 -13.22
N ASP A 9 -5.67 17.69 -13.44
CA ASP A 9 -4.43 18.20 -14.01
C ASP A 9 -3.23 17.84 -13.13
N ARG A 10 -3.33 17.96 -11.80
CA ARG A 10 -2.26 17.58 -10.87
C ARG A 10 -1.98 16.08 -10.87
N LEU A 11 -3.02 15.24 -10.91
CA LEU A 11 -2.85 13.79 -11.00
C LEU A 11 -2.13 13.42 -12.29
N ARG A 12 -2.51 14.02 -13.42
CA ARG A 12 -1.86 13.81 -14.71
C ARG A 12 -0.43 14.32 -14.74
N SER A 13 -0.18 15.53 -14.26
CA SER A 13 1.18 16.11 -14.18
C SER A 13 2.12 15.23 -13.36
N LEU A 14 1.64 14.67 -12.24
CA LEU A 14 2.42 13.74 -11.42
C LEU A 14 2.72 12.45 -12.17
N HIS A 15 1.72 11.86 -12.80
CA HIS A 15 1.88 10.65 -13.61
C HIS A 15 2.89 10.85 -14.74
N ASP A 16 2.75 11.93 -15.49
CA ASP A 16 3.58 12.22 -16.67
C ASP A 16 5.04 12.49 -16.29
N ALA A 17 5.28 13.15 -15.14
CA ALA A 17 6.63 13.34 -14.62
C ALA A 17 7.35 12.01 -14.34
N PHE A 18 6.65 11.05 -13.70
CA PHE A 18 7.22 9.72 -13.46
C PHE A 18 7.32 8.89 -14.75
N ALA A 19 6.35 8.98 -15.65
CA ALA A 19 6.40 8.29 -16.93
C ALA A 19 7.59 8.78 -17.79
N GLY A 20 7.83 10.09 -17.81
CA GLY A 20 9.00 10.69 -18.45
C GLY A 20 10.32 10.18 -17.85
N ALA A 21 10.45 10.22 -16.53
CA ALA A 21 11.65 9.73 -15.85
C ALA A 21 11.89 8.22 -16.08
N ILE A 22 10.85 7.42 -16.13
CA ILE A 22 10.93 5.99 -16.46
C ILE A 22 11.47 5.79 -17.87
N ALA A 23 10.96 6.55 -18.84
CA ALA A 23 11.39 6.46 -20.23
C ALA A 23 12.83 6.94 -20.42
N GLU A 24 13.21 8.06 -19.79
CA GLU A 24 14.56 8.62 -19.85
C GLU A 24 15.65 7.73 -19.25
N ASN A 25 15.29 6.87 -18.29
CA ASN A 25 16.23 6.01 -17.58
C ASN A 25 16.08 4.51 -17.93
N ASP A 26 15.36 4.18 -18.99
CA ASP A 26 15.10 2.77 -19.40
C ASP A 26 14.63 1.89 -18.23
N TYR A 27 13.87 2.46 -17.31
CA TYR A 27 13.39 1.73 -16.13
C TYR A 27 12.32 0.72 -16.52
N ARG A 28 12.53 -0.55 -16.18
CA ARG A 28 11.72 -1.68 -16.66
C ARG A 28 10.39 -1.89 -15.94
N ASN A 29 10.07 -1.07 -14.96
CA ASN A 29 8.82 -1.19 -14.21
C ASN A 29 7.95 0.05 -14.47
N ARG A 30 6.73 0.05 -13.91
CA ARG A 30 5.76 1.13 -14.07
C ARG A 30 5.60 1.94 -12.79
N TYR A 31 5.19 3.17 -12.91
CA TYR A 31 4.69 3.98 -11.82
C TYR A 31 3.24 3.59 -11.49
N ALA A 32 2.94 3.38 -10.23
CA ALA A 32 1.58 3.17 -9.73
C ALA A 32 1.38 4.04 -8.49
N ALA A 33 0.54 5.05 -8.59
CA ALA A 33 0.23 5.92 -7.48
C ALA A 33 -0.97 5.40 -6.69
N VAL A 34 -0.97 5.66 -5.39
CA VAL A 34 -2.11 5.43 -4.50
C VAL A 34 -2.37 6.68 -3.68
N PHE A 35 -3.64 7.06 -3.56
CA PHE A 35 -4.05 8.20 -2.75
C PHE A 35 -4.41 7.72 -1.33
N PRO A 36 -3.72 8.21 -0.28
CA PRO A 36 -4.05 7.87 1.10
C PRO A 36 -5.30 8.61 1.55
N ILE A 37 -6.38 7.87 1.81
CA ILE A 37 -7.67 8.50 2.14
C ILE A 37 -7.65 9.25 3.47
N LYS A 38 -6.73 8.92 4.38
CA LYS A 38 -6.54 9.65 5.65
C LYS A 38 -6.20 11.12 5.47
N VAL A 39 -5.58 11.50 4.35
CA VAL A 39 -5.20 12.89 4.06
C VAL A 39 -6.43 13.75 3.83
N ASN A 40 -7.44 13.23 3.14
CA ASN A 40 -8.74 13.87 2.97
C ASN A 40 -9.81 12.80 2.72
N GLN A 41 -10.56 12.47 3.77
CA GLN A 41 -11.61 11.44 3.76
C GLN A 41 -12.94 11.90 3.18
N GLN A 42 -13.02 13.14 2.67
CA GLN A 42 -14.27 13.61 2.07
C GLN A 42 -14.56 12.79 0.81
N ARG A 43 -15.70 12.11 0.80
CA ARG A 43 -16.13 11.22 -0.28
C ARG A 43 -15.96 11.84 -1.66
N LEU A 44 -16.41 13.09 -1.85
CA LEU A 44 -16.31 13.79 -3.14
C LEU A 44 -14.86 13.98 -3.61
N VAL A 45 -13.89 14.15 -2.69
CA VAL A 45 -12.47 14.29 -3.05
C VAL A 45 -11.90 12.93 -3.44
N VAL A 46 -12.17 11.90 -2.65
CA VAL A 46 -11.68 10.55 -2.93
C VAL A 46 -12.26 10.02 -4.25
N GLU A 47 -13.57 10.22 -4.48
CA GLU A 47 -14.22 9.88 -5.76
C GLU A 47 -13.60 10.62 -6.95
N GLU A 48 -13.31 11.92 -6.80
CA GLU A 48 -12.70 12.70 -7.87
C GLU A 48 -11.27 12.23 -8.18
N VAL A 49 -10.46 11.93 -7.15
CA VAL A 49 -9.13 11.34 -7.35
C VAL A 49 -9.23 9.98 -8.03
N TYR A 50 -10.10 9.12 -7.53
CA TYR A 50 -10.24 7.75 -8.02
C TYR A 50 -10.79 7.70 -9.46
N ARG A 51 -11.88 8.42 -9.76
CA ARG A 51 -12.49 8.46 -11.08
C ARG A 51 -11.69 9.33 -12.06
N GLY A 52 -11.17 10.48 -11.60
CA GLY A 52 -10.38 11.41 -12.42
C GLY A 52 -9.02 10.86 -12.85
N SER A 53 -8.57 9.76 -12.25
CA SER A 53 -7.34 9.05 -12.62
C SER A 53 -7.61 7.64 -13.17
N ALA A 54 -8.79 7.39 -13.70
CA ALA A 54 -9.19 6.06 -14.17
C ALA A 54 -8.26 5.54 -15.28
N ASP A 55 -7.89 6.41 -16.20
CA ASP A 55 -6.96 6.17 -17.29
C ASP A 55 -5.49 6.04 -16.85
N LEU A 56 -5.15 6.62 -15.69
CA LEU A 56 -3.81 6.60 -15.12
C LEU A 56 -3.58 5.42 -14.15
N GLY A 57 -4.63 4.71 -13.78
CA GLY A 57 -4.55 3.53 -12.92
C GLY A 57 -4.27 3.82 -11.45
N PHE A 58 -4.47 5.05 -10.95
CA PHE A 58 -4.24 5.37 -9.54
C PHE A 58 -5.15 4.55 -8.62
N GLY A 59 -4.56 4.00 -7.57
CA GLY A 59 -5.25 3.26 -6.51
C GLY A 59 -5.54 4.11 -5.28
N LEU A 60 -5.94 3.43 -4.22
CA LEU A 60 -6.18 4.05 -2.90
C LEU A 60 -5.33 3.37 -1.82
N GLU A 61 -4.96 4.13 -0.80
CA GLU A 61 -4.29 3.61 0.40
C GLU A 61 -5.21 3.78 1.60
N CYS A 62 -5.23 2.77 2.46
CA CYS A 62 -5.94 2.77 3.73
C CYS A 62 -5.01 2.35 4.87
N GLY A 63 -5.11 3.04 6.01
CA GLY A 63 -4.30 2.81 7.20
C GLY A 63 -5.05 2.15 8.35
N SER A 64 -6.31 1.76 8.13
CA SER A 64 -7.16 1.13 9.15
C SER A 64 -8.25 0.27 8.53
N LYS A 65 -8.82 -0.65 9.33
CA LYS A 65 -9.93 -1.49 8.89
C LYS A 65 -11.17 -0.70 8.45
N PRO A 66 -11.64 0.36 9.16
CA PRO A 66 -12.75 1.20 8.68
C PRO A 66 -12.45 1.86 7.33
N GLU A 67 -11.21 2.33 7.14
CA GLU A 67 -10.79 2.90 5.84
C GLU A 67 -10.79 1.84 4.74
N LEU A 68 -10.36 0.61 5.03
CA LEU A 68 -10.44 -0.49 4.06
C LEU A 68 -11.88 -0.73 3.60
N LEU A 69 -12.84 -0.78 4.52
CA LEU A 69 -14.25 -0.98 4.17
C LEU A 69 -14.78 0.16 3.28
N ALA A 70 -14.41 1.40 3.57
CA ALA A 70 -14.77 2.54 2.74
C ALA A 70 -14.14 2.45 1.33
N VAL A 71 -12.84 2.11 1.25
CA VAL A 71 -12.13 1.92 -0.02
C VAL A 71 -12.75 0.78 -0.83
N MET A 72 -13.07 -0.35 -0.21
CA MET A 72 -13.70 -1.49 -0.88
C MET A 72 -15.06 -1.10 -1.50
N ALA A 73 -15.88 -0.35 -0.77
CA ALA A 73 -17.18 0.13 -1.27
C ALA A 73 -17.01 1.14 -2.43
N MET A 74 -16.00 2.01 -2.36
CA MET A 74 -15.76 3.03 -3.39
C MET A 74 -15.14 2.48 -4.68
N THR A 75 -14.50 1.32 -4.61
CA THR A 75 -13.76 0.71 -5.72
C THR A 75 -14.43 -0.58 -6.24
N GLU A 76 -15.72 -0.75 -5.97
CA GLU A 76 -16.48 -1.94 -6.35
C GLU A 76 -16.49 -2.17 -7.87
N ASP A 77 -16.57 -1.09 -8.64
CA ASP A 77 -16.63 -1.09 -10.10
C ASP A 77 -15.28 -1.39 -10.79
N ALA A 78 -14.16 -1.38 -10.06
CA ALA A 78 -12.83 -1.61 -10.62
C ALA A 78 -11.97 -2.51 -9.70
N PRO A 79 -12.22 -3.82 -9.65
CA PRO A 79 -11.56 -4.74 -8.73
C PRO A 79 -10.03 -4.81 -8.90
N ASN A 80 -9.52 -4.48 -10.07
CA ASN A 80 -8.08 -4.48 -10.38
C ASN A 80 -7.35 -3.20 -9.94
N ARG A 81 -8.04 -2.19 -9.41
CA ARG A 81 -7.40 -1.00 -8.85
C ARG A 81 -6.62 -1.37 -7.60
N LEU A 82 -5.38 -0.88 -7.55
CA LEU A 82 -4.48 -1.18 -6.44
C LEU A 82 -4.99 -0.59 -5.13
N ILE A 83 -5.02 -1.41 -4.09
CA ILE A 83 -5.28 -1.00 -2.71
C ILE A 83 -4.06 -1.34 -1.87
N ILE A 84 -3.46 -0.34 -1.23
CA ILE A 84 -2.35 -0.52 -0.29
C ILE A 84 -2.89 -0.40 1.13
N CYS A 85 -2.60 -1.39 1.96
CA CYS A 85 -3.01 -1.41 3.37
C CYS A 85 -1.80 -1.17 4.27
N ASN A 86 -1.66 0.07 4.73
CA ASN A 86 -0.64 0.51 5.69
C ASN A 86 -1.21 0.51 7.12
N GLY A 87 -0.42 1.04 8.07
CA GLY A 87 -0.78 1.17 9.47
C GLY A 87 -0.69 -0.16 10.24
N PHE A 88 -0.89 -0.09 11.55
CA PHE A 88 -0.95 -1.27 12.40
C PHE A 88 -2.18 -2.11 12.04
N LYS A 89 -1.97 -3.39 11.79
CA LYS A 89 -3.01 -4.33 11.40
C LYS A 89 -3.20 -5.39 12.48
N ASP A 90 -4.34 -5.32 13.15
CA ASP A 90 -4.78 -6.38 14.03
C ASP A 90 -5.27 -7.60 13.21
N ASP A 91 -5.57 -8.68 13.92
CA ASP A 91 -6.05 -9.91 13.33
C ASP A 91 -7.26 -9.71 12.42
N SER A 92 -8.22 -8.91 12.86
CA SER A 92 -9.47 -8.66 12.13
C SER A 92 -9.27 -7.79 10.88
N TYR A 93 -8.29 -6.90 10.90
CA TYR A 93 -7.93 -6.12 9.73
C TYR A 93 -7.24 -7.01 8.67
N ILE A 94 -6.29 -7.84 9.10
CA ILE A 94 -5.64 -8.82 8.21
C ILE A 94 -6.67 -9.79 7.62
N GLU A 95 -7.60 -10.32 8.43
CA GLU A 95 -8.66 -11.19 7.92
C GLU A 95 -9.47 -10.51 6.82
N ALA A 96 -9.85 -9.24 7.00
CA ALA A 96 -10.57 -8.47 5.98
C ALA A 96 -9.75 -8.30 4.68
N VAL A 97 -8.44 -8.08 4.78
CA VAL A 97 -7.53 -8.00 3.62
C VAL A 97 -7.47 -9.33 2.87
N ILE A 98 -7.35 -10.44 3.59
CA ILE A 98 -7.30 -11.77 2.98
C ILE A 98 -8.64 -12.13 2.30
N LEU A 99 -9.77 -11.77 2.91
CA LEU A 99 -11.08 -11.93 2.28
C LEU A 99 -11.23 -11.06 1.03
N ALA A 100 -10.72 -9.82 1.04
CA ALA A 100 -10.69 -8.98 -0.15
C ALA A 100 -9.83 -9.60 -1.27
N THR A 101 -8.68 -10.20 -0.92
CA THR A 101 -7.85 -10.98 -1.86
C THR A 101 -8.64 -12.14 -2.46
N LYS A 102 -9.40 -12.88 -1.64
CA LYS A 102 -10.26 -13.98 -2.09
C LYS A 102 -11.35 -13.52 -3.06
N LEU A 103 -11.84 -12.31 -2.88
CA LEU A 103 -12.81 -11.67 -3.79
C LEU A 103 -12.16 -11.15 -5.10
N GLY A 104 -10.87 -11.40 -5.31
CA GLY A 104 -10.16 -10.99 -6.52
C GLY A 104 -9.72 -9.52 -6.55
N ARG A 105 -9.66 -8.86 -5.37
CA ARG A 105 -9.18 -7.48 -5.30
C ARG A 105 -7.66 -7.40 -5.42
N SER A 106 -7.16 -6.39 -6.12
CA SER A 106 -5.73 -6.06 -6.17
C SER A 106 -5.35 -5.32 -4.89
N ILE A 107 -5.01 -6.07 -3.84
CA ILE A 107 -4.77 -5.54 -2.49
C ILE A 107 -3.47 -6.06 -1.91
N ILE A 108 -2.68 -5.18 -1.30
CA ILE A 108 -1.37 -5.49 -0.72
C ILE A 108 -1.32 -4.99 0.72
N PRO A 109 -1.30 -5.88 1.73
CA PRO A 109 -0.96 -5.50 3.11
C PRO A 109 0.53 -5.21 3.21
N VAL A 110 0.88 -4.05 3.76
CA VAL A 110 2.27 -3.67 4.05
C VAL A 110 2.58 -4.00 5.50
N ILE A 111 3.45 -4.97 5.72
CA ILE A 111 3.86 -5.42 7.06
C ILE A 111 4.69 -4.33 7.73
N GLU A 112 4.20 -3.84 8.85
CA GLU A 112 4.85 -2.83 9.69
C GLU A 112 5.39 -3.42 11.01
N ASN A 113 4.93 -4.62 11.37
CA ASN A 113 5.39 -5.39 12.52
C ASN A 113 5.47 -6.87 12.14
N PHE A 114 6.53 -7.56 12.57
CA PHE A 114 6.77 -8.97 12.22
C PHE A 114 5.61 -9.90 12.61
N SER A 115 4.90 -9.60 13.71
CA SER A 115 3.74 -10.39 14.16
C SER A 115 2.58 -10.39 13.15
N GLU A 116 2.47 -9.38 12.27
CA GLU A 116 1.43 -9.32 11.25
C GLU A 116 1.57 -10.45 10.21
N LEU A 117 2.81 -10.92 9.96
CA LEU A 117 3.05 -12.07 9.08
C LEU A 117 2.33 -13.33 9.58
N GLY A 118 2.35 -13.59 10.90
CA GLY A 118 1.64 -14.73 11.48
C GLY A 118 0.13 -14.68 11.24
N TYR A 119 -0.49 -13.51 11.32
CA TYR A 119 -1.89 -13.32 10.98
C TYR A 119 -2.17 -13.56 9.48
N ILE A 120 -1.30 -13.04 8.61
CA ILE A 120 -1.42 -13.22 7.15
C ILE A 120 -1.37 -14.70 6.80
N LEU A 121 -0.37 -15.44 7.29
CA LEU A 121 -0.20 -16.86 7.00
C LEU A 121 -1.40 -17.69 7.47
N ARG A 122 -1.86 -17.45 8.71
CA ARG A 122 -3.01 -18.15 9.28
C ARG A 122 -4.29 -17.94 8.46
N HIS A 123 -4.59 -16.70 8.07
CA HIS A 123 -5.78 -16.42 7.27
C HIS A 123 -5.62 -16.85 5.82
N ALA A 124 -4.42 -16.74 5.24
CA ALA A 124 -4.12 -17.23 3.90
C ALA A 124 -4.39 -18.75 3.79
N GLU A 125 -3.95 -19.53 4.79
CA GLU A 125 -4.22 -20.95 4.90
C GLU A 125 -5.72 -21.23 5.11
N LYS A 126 -6.35 -20.56 6.07
CA LYS A 126 -7.78 -20.69 6.38
C LYS A 126 -8.67 -20.50 5.15
N TYR A 127 -8.37 -19.49 4.34
CA TYR A 127 -9.19 -19.12 3.19
C TYR A 127 -8.67 -19.64 1.85
N GLN A 128 -7.54 -20.37 1.86
CA GLN A 128 -6.89 -20.96 0.68
C GLN A 128 -6.59 -19.91 -0.40
N VAL A 129 -5.96 -18.80 -0.01
CA VAL A 129 -5.51 -17.73 -0.90
C VAL A 129 -4.02 -17.48 -0.74
N ARG A 130 -3.39 -16.91 -1.76
CA ARG A 130 -1.98 -16.51 -1.74
C ARG A 130 -1.88 -14.99 -1.94
N PRO A 131 -1.92 -14.20 -0.84
CA PRO A 131 -1.85 -12.76 -0.95
C PRO A 131 -0.45 -12.29 -1.38
N GLN A 132 -0.41 -11.21 -2.13
CA GLN A 132 0.80 -10.42 -2.26
C GLN A 132 1.03 -9.66 -0.95
N ILE A 133 2.29 -9.47 -0.55
CA ILE A 133 2.64 -8.74 0.66
C ILE A 133 3.66 -7.65 0.35
N GLY A 134 3.60 -6.57 1.11
CA GLY A 134 4.62 -5.54 1.16
C GLY A 134 5.29 -5.51 2.53
N VAL A 135 6.41 -4.81 2.63
CA VAL A 135 7.08 -4.55 3.91
C VAL A 135 7.44 -3.08 4.05
N ARG A 136 7.33 -2.56 5.26
CA ARG A 136 7.88 -1.26 5.62
C ARG A 136 9.28 -1.44 6.18
N VAL A 137 10.25 -0.76 5.56
CA VAL A 137 11.66 -0.81 5.96
C VAL A 137 11.98 0.32 6.91
N LYS A 138 12.62 0.02 8.04
CA LYS A 138 13.28 1.02 8.88
C LYS A 138 14.54 1.51 8.19
N LEU A 139 14.67 2.84 8.05
CA LEU A 139 15.88 3.45 7.55
C LEU A 139 16.83 3.70 8.74
N ALA A 140 18.09 3.29 8.60
CA ALA A 140 19.13 3.61 9.58
C ALA A 140 19.54 5.10 9.54
N ALA A 141 19.22 5.82 8.46
CA ALA A 141 19.51 7.24 8.34
C ALA A 141 18.50 8.09 9.13
N GLU A 142 19.00 9.01 9.92
CA GLU A 142 18.18 10.03 10.56
C GLU A 142 17.62 10.99 9.49
N GLY A 143 16.28 11.10 9.42
CA GLY A 143 15.62 12.10 8.58
C GLY A 143 15.88 13.50 9.09
N ALA A 144 15.90 14.49 8.18
CA ALA A 144 15.93 15.90 8.52
C ALA A 144 14.50 16.43 8.69
N GLY A 145 14.22 17.20 9.77
CA GLY A 145 12.96 17.91 9.92
C GLY A 145 12.06 17.42 11.06
N ARG A 146 10.78 17.84 11.01
CA ARG A 146 9.77 17.60 12.07
C ARG A 146 9.42 16.12 12.27
N TRP A 147 9.76 15.24 11.36
CA TRP A 147 9.43 13.80 11.37
C TRP A 147 10.61 12.94 11.84
N ARG A 148 11.63 13.55 12.46
CA ARG A 148 12.83 12.89 12.96
C ARG A 148 12.53 11.74 13.94
N GLU A 149 11.46 11.87 14.72
CA GLU A 149 11.04 10.84 15.71
C GLU A 149 10.33 9.63 15.06
N SER A 150 9.84 9.78 13.82
CA SER A 150 9.17 8.69 13.08
C SER A 150 10.12 7.92 12.14
N ALA A 151 11.36 8.37 12.02
CA ALA A 151 12.42 7.73 11.24
C ALA A 151 13.53 7.17 12.16
N GLY A 152 14.34 6.25 11.64
CA GLY A 152 15.46 5.64 12.37
C GLY A 152 15.07 4.51 13.32
N ASP A 153 16.02 4.07 14.15
CA ASP A 153 15.90 2.92 15.06
C ASP A 153 14.79 3.04 16.12
N ARG A 154 14.36 4.27 16.44
CA ARG A 154 13.28 4.55 17.38
C ARG A 154 11.89 4.51 16.77
N SER A 155 11.77 4.34 15.44
CA SER A 155 10.47 4.21 14.80
C SER A 155 9.71 3.01 15.35
N LYS A 156 8.44 3.24 15.74
CA LYS A 156 7.53 2.17 16.20
C LYS A 156 7.14 1.20 15.09
N PHE A 157 7.33 1.60 13.83
CA PHE A 157 6.86 0.88 12.66
C PHE A 157 7.99 0.60 11.68
N GLY A 158 7.86 -0.50 10.97
CA GLY A 158 8.81 -0.97 10.00
C GLY A 158 9.75 -2.04 10.56
N LEU A 159 10.35 -2.80 9.67
CA LEU A 159 11.24 -3.92 9.97
C LEU A 159 12.69 -3.56 9.71
N PHE A 160 13.59 -4.11 10.50
CA PHE A 160 15.02 -4.08 10.22
C PHE A 160 15.36 -5.04 9.06
N THR A 161 16.50 -4.84 8.43
CA THR A 161 16.94 -5.69 7.31
C THR A 161 16.97 -7.17 7.67
N THR A 162 17.42 -7.51 8.88
CA THR A 162 17.45 -8.89 9.39
C THR A 162 16.06 -9.50 9.49
N GLU A 163 15.09 -8.74 10.02
CA GLU A 163 13.68 -9.16 10.11
C GLU A 163 13.06 -9.35 8.73
N ILE A 164 13.45 -8.51 7.75
CA ILE A 164 12.96 -8.64 6.36
C ILE A 164 13.49 -9.92 5.71
N LEU A 165 14.76 -10.27 5.92
CA LEU A 165 15.31 -11.51 5.39
C LEU A 165 14.59 -12.72 5.99
N GLU A 166 14.40 -12.75 7.30
CA GLU A 166 13.65 -13.80 7.98
C GLU A 166 12.20 -13.88 7.47
N LEU A 167 11.54 -12.72 7.29
CA LEU A 167 10.17 -12.65 6.74
C LEU A 167 10.10 -13.28 5.35
N VAL A 168 11.07 -12.99 4.47
CA VAL A 168 11.10 -13.56 3.12
C VAL A 168 11.26 -15.07 3.16
N ASP A 169 12.13 -15.59 4.03
CA ASP A 169 12.35 -17.03 4.17
C ASP A 169 11.08 -17.74 4.71
N VAL A 170 10.44 -17.16 5.72
CA VAL A 170 9.18 -17.69 6.27
C VAL A 170 8.07 -17.63 5.22
N ALA A 171 7.93 -16.53 4.48
CA ALA A 171 6.92 -16.38 3.45
C ALA A 171 7.09 -17.43 2.33
N ARG A 172 8.33 -17.67 1.88
CA ARG A 172 8.65 -18.71 0.89
C ARG A 172 8.32 -20.11 1.40
N ALA A 173 8.71 -20.43 2.64
CA ALA A 173 8.43 -21.74 3.25
C ALA A 173 6.92 -22.03 3.29
N HIS A 174 6.07 -21.02 3.36
CA HIS A 174 4.61 -21.13 3.35
C HIS A 174 3.98 -20.95 1.95
N GLY A 175 4.80 -20.91 0.89
CA GLY A 175 4.31 -20.86 -0.49
C GLY A 175 3.63 -19.56 -0.88
N LEU A 176 3.94 -18.45 -0.19
CA LEU A 176 3.55 -17.13 -0.68
C LEU A 176 4.32 -16.78 -1.96
N PRO A 177 3.76 -15.91 -2.83
CA PRO A 177 4.41 -15.55 -4.09
C PRO A 177 5.87 -15.13 -3.89
N ASP A 178 6.75 -15.55 -4.80
CA ASP A 178 8.17 -15.23 -4.75
C ASP A 178 8.40 -13.72 -4.77
N GLY A 179 9.01 -13.25 -3.69
CA GLY A 179 9.38 -11.86 -3.52
C GLY A 179 8.30 -10.98 -2.87
N LEU A 180 8.77 -9.86 -2.38
CA LEU A 180 7.92 -8.81 -1.85
C LEU A 180 7.31 -8.01 -3.01
N ALA A 181 5.99 -7.93 -3.07
CA ALA A 181 5.29 -7.14 -4.08
C ALA A 181 5.52 -5.63 -3.89
N HIS A 182 5.84 -5.22 -2.66
CA HIS A 182 6.03 -3.81 -2.32
C HIS A 182 7.03 -3.63 -1.18
N VAL A 183 7.95 -2.69 -1.35
CA VAL A 183 8.85 -2.22 -0.29
C VAL A 183 8.50 -0.77 0.02
N HIS A 184 7.99 -0.54 1.23
CA HIS A 184 7.58 0.77 1.70
C HIS A 184 8.68 1.40 2.56
N ARG A 185 9.01 2.65 2.27
CA ARG A 185 9.84 3.48 3.15
C ARG A 185 9.16 4.83 3.36
N HIS A 186 9.28 5.39 4.54
CA HIS A 186 8.89 6.75 4.82
C HIS A 186 10.16 7.61 4.82
N PRO A 187 10.37 8.48 3.82
CA PRO A 187 11.42 9.48 3.91
C PRO A 187 10.99 10.47 4.97
N GLY A 188 11.66 10.54 6.10
CA GLY A 188 11.33 11.44 7.19
C GLY A 188 11.19 12.92 6.77
#